data_e4878ccfebdb42b73f34a040a52a3a4a
#
_entry.id   e4878ccfebdb42b73f34a040a52a3a4a
#
_cell.length_a   1.000
_cell.length_b   1.000
_cell.length_c   1.000
_cell.angle_alpha   90.00
_cell.angle_beta   90.00
_cell.angle_gamma   90.00
#
_symmetry.space_group_name_H-M   'P 1'
#
loop_
_entity.id
_entity.type
_entity.pdbx_description
1 polymer ?
#
loop_
_entity_poly.entity_id
_entity_poly.type
_entity_poly.pdbx_seq_one_letter_code
_entity_poly.pdbx_strand_id
1 'polypeptide(L)'
;MNDILFGNNNSKVITKLSKRYFKKNKVRNLAALLAIILTAFLFTSITSLAFNMASSIQLSLQMQKGSKADGTLGYMTEEQYEQLVNSDFVEQAGHRRIIGYASNTSSHSIEINYADSVQQELTFCVPTHGAAPEKANEIATTDLALKALGVEPKIGAAVPLEFELRGKTYHYDMVLSGWWEASNDSVSVATVSEQFIKENPDVVQNTYAVDHEMSGVTFSDVVLKNKANVQQQLNEFVYSIGGNPEDMGADNFILASENQMSQGLTSSESIVFAVVFILMFVVCGYLLIYNIFDISVMQDVRQYGLLRTIGTSTRQIKGIVNRQAVWLTLIGLPIGLIAGFFAGWVLLPIVTEIINLEYSMVGTSVSTSPLIFVIAALFTILTCLLYTSDAA
;
A
#
# COMPACT_ATOMS: atom_id res chain seq x y z
N MET A 1 -20.06 -46.92 34.25
CA MET A 1 -20.76 -46.61 35.49
C MET A 1 -19.95 -45.73 36.45
N ASN A 2 -18.99 -44.91 35.97
CA ASN A 2 -18.09 -44.08 36.81
C ASN A 2 -18.24 -42.56 36.65
N ASP A 3 -19.21 -42.12 35.87
CA ASP A 3 -19.35 -40.63 35.59
C ASP A 3 -20.32 -39.92 36.54
N ILE A 4 -21.06 -40.65 37.40
CA ILE A 4 -22.09 -40.07 38.26
C ILE A 4 -21.52 -39.52 39.58
N LEU A 5 -20.36 -40.01 40.02
CA LEU A 5 -19.75 -39.59 41.29
C LEU A 5 -18.79 -38.40 41.19
N PHE A 6 -18.36 -38.02 39.98
CA PHE A 6 -17.36 -36.94 39.76
C PHE A 6 -17.82 -35.78 38.90
N GLY A 7 -19.13 -35.66 38.66
CA GLY A 7 -19.71 -34.61 37.82
C GLY A 7 -19.68 -33.18 38.40
N ASN A 8 -18.91 -32.93 39.43
CA ASN A 8 -18.81 -31.59 40.02
C ASN A 8 -17.68 -30.76 39.35
N ASN A 9 -17.97 -30.26 38.16
CA ASN A 9 -17.17 -29.29 37.47
C ASN A 9 -17.19 -27.93 38.19
N ASN A 10 -16.60 -27.86 39.43
CA ASN A 10 -16.60 -26.66 40.24
C ASN A 10 -15.61 -25.64 39.67
N SER A 11 -16.06 -24.93 38.64
CA SER A 11 -15.30 -23.90 37.91
C SER A 11 -14.66 -22.86 38.84
N LYS A 12 -15.31 -22.54 39.97
CA LYS A 12 -14.79 -21.64 41.01
C LYS A 12 -13.56 -22.19 41.70
N VAL A 13 -13.55 -23.50 42.02
CA VAL A 13 -12.41 -24.17 42.66
C VAL A 13 -11.23 -24.22 41.70
N ILE A 14 -11.47 -24.59 40.44
CA ILE A 14 -10.42 -24.61 39.38
C ILE A 14 -9.81 -23.21 39.22
N THR A 15 -10.61 -22.15 39.18
CA THR A 15 -10.12 -20.78 39.10
C THR A 15 -9.27 -20.37 40.31
N LYS A 16 -9.73 -20.72 41.51
CA LYS A 16 -9.00 -20.41 42.76
C LYS A 16 -7.67 -21.18 42.83
N LEU A 17 -7.67 -22.42 42.38
CA LEU A 17 -6.49 -23.25 42.31
C LEU A 17 -5.49 -22.70 41.26
N SER A 18 -5.96 -22.39 40.04
CA SER A 18 -5.14 -21.78 38.97
C SER A 18 -4.48 -20.48 39.46
N LYS A 19 -5.21 -19.61 40.18
CA LYS A 19 -4.68 -18.35 40.72
C LYS A 19 -3.59 -18.57 41.78
N ARG A 20 -3.75 -19.58 42.64
CA ARG A 20 -2.74 -19.94 43.65
C ARG A 20 -1.48 -20.54 42.99
N TYR A 21 -1.64 -21.43 42.01
CA TYR A 21 -0.54 -22.02 41.24
C TYR A 21 0.21 -20.93 40.44
N PHE A 22 -0.53 -20.01 39.84
CA PHE A 22 0.08 -18.88 39.12
C PHE A 22 0.96 -18.04 40.05
N LYS A 23 0.51 -17.74 41.27
CA LYS A 23 1.29 -16.96 42.23
C LYS A 23 2.52 -17.71 42.77
N LYS A 24 2.45 -19.05 42.87
CA LYS A 24 3.53 -19.86 43.43
C LYS A 24 4.67 -20.08 42.42
N ASN A 25 4.36 -20.28 41.17
CA ASN A 25 5.33 -20.66 40.13
C ASN A 25 5.77 -19.45 39.29
N LYS A 26 6.34 -18.40 39.90
CA LYS A 26 6.70 -17.15 39.27
C LYS A 26 7.72 -17.31 38.11
N VAL A 27 8.77 -18.11 38.30
CA VAL A 27 9.83 -18.31 37.33
C VAL A 27 9.28 -18.99 36.05
N ARG A 28 8.49 -20.02 36.22
CA ARG A 28 7.81 -20.70 35.09
C ARG A 28 6.89 -19.76 34.31
N ASN A 29 6.03 -19.02 35.04
CA ASN A 29 5.11 -18.08 34.42
C ASN A 29 5.84 -16.95 33.69
N LEU A 30 6.98 -16.49 34.21
CA LEU A 30 7.83 -15.53 33.54
C LEU A 30 8.43 -16.12 32.25
N ALA A 31 8.93 -17.35 32.27
CA ALA A 31 9.43 -18.03 31.07
C ALA A 31 8.34 -18.19 30.01
N ALA A 32 7.14 -18.64 30.41
CA ALA A 32 6.00 -18.76 29.50
C ALA A 32 5.51 -17.39 28.98
N LEU A 33 5.51 -16.36 29.82
CA LEU A 33 5.17 -15.00 29.40
C LEU A 33 6.18 -14.47 28.36
N LEU A 34 7.48 -14.63 28.63
CA LEU A 34 8.54 -14.25 27.70
C LEU A 34 8.44 -15.00 26.37
N ALA A 35 8.10 -16.28 26.41
CA ALA A 35 7.87 -17.08 25.20
C ALA A 35 6.72 -16.51 24.36
N ILE A 36 5.59 -16.18 24.98
CA ILE A 36 4.43 -15.58 24.30
C ILE A 36 4.78 -14.21 23.75
N ILE A 37 5.46 -13.36 24.53
CA ILE A 37 5.92 -12.04 24.08
C ILE A 37 6.85 -12.19 22.87
N LEU A 38 7.85 -13.08 22.95
CA LEU A 38 8.81 -13.30 21.87
C LEU A 38 8.14 -13.81 20.60
N THR A 39 7.18 -14.72 20.74
CA THR A 39 6.41 -15.22 19.60
C THR A 39 5.56 -14.14 18.96
N ALA A 40 4.78 -13.41 19.75
CA ALA A 40 4.00 -12.30 19.25
C ALA A 40 4.89 -11.22 18.60
N PHE A 41 6.02 -10.92 19.22
CA PHE A 41 7.04 -10.01 18.70
C PHE A 41 7.55 -10.45 17.32
N LEU A 42 7.97 -11.70 17.19
CA LEU A 42 8.51 -12.24 15.92
C LEU A 42 7.45 -12.22 14.81
N PHE A 43 6.24 -12.73 15.09
CA PHE A 43 5.18 -12.73 14.09
C PHE A 43 4.78 -11.32 13.68
N THR A 44 4.68 -10.39 14.64
CA THR A 44 4.33 -9.01 14.31
C THR A 44 5.43 -8.30 13.56
N SER A 45 6.70 -8.49 13.93
CA SER A 45 7.83 -7.90 13.22
C SER A 45 7.87 -8.35 11.76
N ILE A 46 7.69 -9.65 11.52
CA ILE A 46 7.73 -10.23 10.18
C ILE A 46 6.53 -9.79 9.35
N THR A 47 5.31 -9.84 9.91
CA THR A 47 4.12 -9.38 9.20
C THR A 47 4.17 -7.89 8.92
N SER A 48 4.62 -7.08 9.87
CA SER A 48 4.82 -5.63 9.69
C SER A 48 5.83 -5.35 8.59
N LEU A 49 6.98 -6.04 8.62
CA LEU A 49 8.01 -5.89 7.58
C LEU A 49 7.48 -6.30 6.19
N ALA A 50 6.77 -7.42 6.10
CA ALA A 50 6.20 -7.90 4.84
C ALA A 50 5.16 -6.91 4.27
N PHE A 51 4.25 -6.39 5.10
CA PHE A 51 3.28 -5.39 4.67
C PHE A 51 3.94 -4.07 4.25
N ASN A 52 4.93 -3.61 5.00
CA ASN A 52 5.68 -2.39 4.68
C ASN A 52 6.48 -2.55 3.39
N MET A 53 7.15 -3.70 3.19
CA MET A 53 7.83 -4.00 1.93
C MET A 53 6.86 -4.03 0.74
N ALA A 54 5.73 -4.72 0.88
CA ALA A 54 4.72 -4.78 -0.17
C ALA A 54 4.22 -3.37 -0.54
N SER A 55 3.92 -2.53 0.45
CA SER A 55 3.50 -1.15 0.24
C SER A 55 4.59 -0.29 -0.41
N SER A 56 5.86 -0.46 0.01
CA SER A 56 6.99 0.27 -0.57
C SER A 56 7.26 -0.14 -2.02
N ILE A 57 7.22 -1.44 -2.32
CA ILE A 57 7.35 -1.95 -3.70
C ILE A 57 6.21 -1.41 -4.57
N GLN A 58 4.96 -1.48 -4.09
CA GLN A 58 3.82 -0.96 -4.83
C GLN A 58 3.98 0.54 -5.12
N LEU A 59 4.36 1.34 -4.13
CA LEU A 59 4.59 2.76 -4.31
C LEU A 59 5.73 3.03 -5.31
N SER A 60 6.84 2.30 -5.21
CA SER A 60 7.96 2.41 -6.16
C SER A 60 7.54 2.10 -7.60
N LEU A 61 6.74 1.05 -7.81
CA LEU A 61 6.20 0.70 -9.12
C LEU A 61 5.24 1.77 -9.66
N GLN A 62 4.39 2.34 -8.79
CA GLN A 62 3.49 3.43 -9.14
C GLN A 62 4.27 4.71 -9.52
N MET A 63 5.34 5.03 -8.79
CA MET A 63 6.19 6.19 -9.11
C MET A 63 6.98 5.96 -10.42
N GLN A 64 7.49 4.76 -10.65
CA GLN A 64 8.14 4.40 -11.91
C GLN A 64 7.20 4.55 -13.11
N LYS A 65 5.93 4.17 -12.95
CA LYS A 65 4.89 4.35 -13.96
C LYS A 65 4.40 5.80 -14.04
N GLY A 66 4.58 6.59 -12.99
CA GLY A 66 4.11 7.97 -12.88
C GLY A 66 2.63 8.09 -12.51
N SER A 67 1.97 7.01 -12.06
CA SER A 67 0.56 7.08 -11.65
C SER A 67 0.20 6.06 -10.57
N LYS A 68 -0.66 6.47 -9.61
CA LYS A 68 -1.31 5.63 -8.59
C LYS A 68 -2.62 5.01 -9.09
N ALA A 69 -3.11 5.46 -10.23
CA ALA A 69 -4.40 5.06 -10.77
C ALA A 69 -4.46 3.57 -11.14
N ASP A 70 -5.65 3.00 -11.17
CA ASP A 70 -5.88 1.62 -11.62
C ASP A 70 -5.79 1.51 -13.14
N GLY A 71 -6.12 2.61 -13.86
CA GLY A 71 -6.00 2.68 -15.32
C GLY A 71 -5.99 4.11 -15.83
N THR A 72 -5.74 4.24 -17.13
CA THR A 72 -5.70 5.52 -17.85
C THR A 72 -6.57 5.43 -19.10
N LEU A 73 -7.42 6.42 -19.28
CA LEU A 73 -8.14 6.69 -20.52
C LEU A 73 -7.55 7.93 -21.19
N GLY A 74 -7.40 7.91 -22.50
CA GLY A 74 -6.80 9.00 -23.25
C GLY A 74 -7.42 9.22 -24.61
N TYR A 75 -7.05 10.34 -25.24
CA TYR A 75 -7.61 10.80 -26.53
C TYR A 75 -9.11 11.09 -26.50
N MET A 76 -9.65 11.40 -25.32
CA MET A 76 -11.05 11.72 -25.15
C MET A 76 -11.38 13.18 -25.53
N THR A 77 -12.65 13.43 -25.85
CA THR A 77 -13.24 14.76 -25.85
C THR A 77 -13.71 15.12 -24.43
N GLU A 78 -14.01 16.41 -24.19
CA GLU A 78 -14.55 16.84 -22.91
C GLU A 78 -15.90 16.19 -22.58
N GLU A 79 -16.78 16.00 -23.60
CA GLU A 79 -18.05 15.33 -23.38
C GLU A 79 -17.88 13.86 -22.99
N GLN A 80 -16.87 13.18 -23.53
CA GLN A 80 -16.56 11.79 -23.18
C GLN A 80 -15.98 11.72 -21.75
N TYR A 81 -15.17 12.70 -21.36
CA TYR A 81 -14.67 12.81 -19.99
C TYR A 81 -15.82 13.07 -18.99
N GLU A 82 -16.79 13.94 -19.32
CA GLU A 82 -17.97 14.13 -18.48
C GLU A 82 -18.79 12.85 -18.31
N GLN A 83 -18.91 12.03 -19.35
CA GLN A 83 -19.54 10.70 -19.25
C GLN A 83 -18.77 9.76 -18.34
N LEU A 84 -17.43 9.79 -18.39
CA LEU A 84 -16.57 9.01 -17.51
C LEU A 84 -16.78 9.36 -16.04
N VAL A 85 -16.74 10.65 -15.70
CA VAL A 85 -16.94 11.13 -14.33
C VAL A 85 -18.30 10.74 -13.75
N ASN A 86 -19.33 10.72 -14.60
CA ASN A 86 -20.70 10.35 -14.22
C ASN A 86 -20.94 8.82 -14.23
N SER A 87 -19.95 8.01 -14.54
CA SER A 87 -20.09 6.55 -14.61
C SER A 87 -20.07 5.89 -13.23
N ASP A 88 -20.85 4.81 -13.07
CA ASP A 88 -20.98 4.13 -11.78
C ASP A 88 -19.76 3.33 -11.35
N PHE A 89 -18.86 2.98 -12.25
CA PHE A 89 -17.71 2.11 -11.96
C PHE A 89 -16.47 2.89 -11.47
N VAL A 90 -16.44 4.20 -11.70
CA VAL A 90 -15.34 5.10 -11.30
C VAL A 90 -15.52 5.58 -9.86
N GLU A 91 -14.46 5.55 -9.06
CA GLU A 91 -14.38 6.14 -7.73
C GLU A 91 -13.78 7.54 -7.80
N GLN A 92 -12.69 7.70 -8.57
CA GLN A 92 -12.01 8.98 -8.82
C GLN A 92 -11.55 9.03 -10.27
N ALA A 93 -11.66 10.19 -10.90
CA ALA A 93 -11.14 10.47 -12.23
C ALA A 93 -10.38 11.79 -12.21
N GLY A 94 -9.12 11.77 -12.62
CA GLY A 94 -8.33 12.96 -12.82
C GLY A 94 -8.64 13.60 -14.18
N HIS A 95 -8.46 14.90 -14.30
CA HIS A 95 -8.65 15.64 -15.54
C HIS A 95 -7.32 16.23 -16.01
N ARG A 96 -6.82 15.78 -17.16
CA ARG A 96 -5.60 16.31 -17.81
C ARG A 96 -5.89 16.64 -19.26
N ARG A 97 -5.62 17.88 -19.66
CA ARG A 97 -5.66 18.32 -21.06
C ARG A 97 -4.27 18.63 -21.55
N ILE A 98 -3.85 18.00 -22.63
CA ILE A 98 -2.55 18.23 -23.25
C ILE A 98 -2.60 19.53 -24.05
N ILE A 99 -1.57 20.37 -23.92
CA ILE A 99 -1.38 21.58 -24.71
C ILE A 99 -0.32 21.31 -25.78
N GLY A 100 0.78 20.68 -25.41
CA GLY A 100 1.87 20.38 -26.32
C GLY A 100 3.15 19.99 -25.58
N TYR A 101 4.27 20.10 -26.26
CA TYR A 101 5.58 19.83 -25.69
C TYR A 101 6.48 21.04 -25.86
N ALA A 102 7.28 21.37 -24.84
CA ALA A 102 8.19 22.50 -24.91
C ALA A 102 9.25 22.29 -26.00
N SER A 103 9.41 23.28 -26.87
CA SER A 103 10.37 23.28 -27.99
C SER A 103 11.69 23.94 -27.63
N ASN A 104 11.77 24.70 -26.57
CA ASN A 104 12.97 25.39 -26.10
C ASN A 104 13.88 24.54 -25.19
N THR A 105 13.74 23.24 -25.26
CA THR A 105 14.61 22.27 -24.56
C THR A 105 15.16 21.25 -25.56
N SER A 106 16.44 20.89 -25.43
CA SER A 106 17.08 19.88 -26.28
C SER A 106 17.38 18.57 -25.57
N SER A 107 17.32 18.56 -24.25
CA SER A 107 17.78 17.44 -23.43
C SER A 107 16.66 16.66 -22.72
N HIS A 108 15.47 17.25 -22.61
CA HIS A 108 14.34 16.66 -21.89
C HIS A 108 13.03 17.00 -22.59
N SER A 109 12.15 16.02 -22.73
CA SER A 109 10.78 16.28 -23.17
C SER A 109 9.96 16.81 -22.00
N ILE A 110 9.37 18.01 -22.14
CA ILE A 110 8.50 18.63 -21.15
C ILE A 110 7.10 18.69 -21.74
N GLU A 111 6.17 17.90 -21.19
CA GLU A 111 4.76 17.97 -21.55
C GLU A 111 4.13 19.21 -20.89
N ILE A 112 3.47 20.02 -21.67
CA ILE A 112 2.71 21.16 -21.21
C ILE A 112 1.24 20.74 -21.14
N ASN A 113 0.64 20.84 -19.96
CA ASN A 113 -0.75 20.44 -19.76
C ASN A 113 -1.47 21.29 -18.71
N TYR A 114 -2.78 21.16 -18.69
CA TYR A 114 -3.61 21.45 -17.52
C TYR A 114 -3.89 20.11 -16.81
N ALA A 115 -3.84 20.13 -15.49
CA ALA A 115 -4.22 19.00 -14.65
C ALA A 115 -4.96 19.50 -13.41
N ASP A 116 -6.12 18.91 -13.11
CA ASP A 116 -6.84 19.19 -11.89
C ASP A 116 -6.15 18.59 -10.65
N SER A 117 -6.65 18.91 -9.46
CA SER A 117 -6.05 18.46 -8.19
C SER A 117 -6.05 16.92 -8.06
N VAL A 118 -7.08 16.24 -8.57
CA VAL A 118 -7.18 14.77 -8.55
C VAL A 118 -6.10 14.17 -9.45
N GLN A 119 -5.96 14.68 -10.67
CA GLN A 119 -4.92 14.22 -11.60
C GLN A 119 -3.52 14.44 -11.04
N GLN A 120 -3.25 15.64 -10.47
CA GLN A 120 -1.96 15.94 -9.86
C GLN A 120 -1.62 14.98 -8.71
N GLU A 121 -2.60 14.65 -7.87
CA GLU A 121 -2.40 13.68 -6.78
C GLU A 121 -2.17 12.26 -7.30
N LEU A 122 -2.93 11.82 -8.28
CA LEU A 122 -2.79 10.49 -8.88
C LEU A 122 -1.44 10.31 -9.60
N THR A 123 -0.91 11.39 -10.21
CA THR A 123 0.33 11.34 -11.01
C THR A 123 1.58 11.86 -10.29
N PHE A 124 1.54 12.06 -8.98
CA PHE A 124 2.65 12.59 -8.17
C PHE A 124 3.15 13.99 -8.63
N CYS A 125 2.26 14.78 -9.18
CA CYS A 125 2.56 16.12 -9.71
C CYS A 125 2.06 17.24 -8.79
N VAL A 126 1.84 16.97 -7.51
CA VAL A 126 1.47 18.01 -6.54
C VAL A 126 2.73 18.79 -6.14
N PRO A 127 2.76 20.12 -6.26
CA PRO A 127 3.89 20.92 -5.85
C PRO A 127 4.23 20.70 -4.36
N THR A 128 5.50 20.36 -4.09
CA THR A 128 6.03 20.26 -2.73
C THR A 128 6.59 21.60 -2.24
N HIS A 129 6.86 22.51 -3.17
CA HIS A 129 7.32 23.86 -2.92
C HIS A 129 6.42 24.84 -3.66
N GLY A 130 5.88 25.84 -2.96
CA GLY A 130 4.91 26.78 -3.52
C GLY A 130 3.51 26.20 -3.59
N ALA A 131 2.77 26.48 -4.65
CA ALA A 131 1.39 26.07 -4.87
C ALA A 131 1.10 25.73 -6.34
N ALA A 132 0.00 25.03 -6.59
CA ALA A 132 -0.53 24.83 -7.94
C ALA A 132 -0.86 26.19 -8.60
N PRO A 133 -0.75 26.29 -9.94
CA PRO A 133 -1.02 27.54 -10.65
C PRO A 133 -2.51 27.90 -10.61
N GLU A 134 -2.82 29.14 -10.26
CA GLU A 134 -4.18 29.65 -10.26
C GLU A 134 -4.40 30.71 -11.36
N LYS A 135 -3.40 31.60 -11.58
CA LYS A 135 -3.50 32.68 -12.57
C LYS A 135 -3.04 32.23 -13.95
N ALA A 136 -3.53 32.90 -14.98
CA ALA A 136 -3.22 32.56 -16.38
C ALA A 136 -1.71 32.61 -16.72
N ASN A 137 -0.92 33.37 -16.00
CA ASN A 137 0.53 33.45 -16.20
C ASN A 137 1.34 32.63 -15.21
N GLU A 138 0.70 31.75 -14.43
CA GLU A 138 1.39 30.89 -13.47
C GLU A 138 1.61 29.49 -14.05
N ILE A 139 2.73 28.87 -13.66
CA ILE A 139 3.11 27.51 -14.03
C ILE A 139 3.72 26.77 -12.84
N ALA A 140 3.45 25.48 -12.75
CA ALA A 140 4.12 24.59 -11.82
C ALA A 140 4.79 23.46 -12.59
N THR A 141 6.01 23.05 -12.18
CA THR A 141 6.78 22.06 -12.94
C THR A 141 7.79 21.32 -12.06
N THR A 142 8.50 20.35 -12.64
CA THR A 142 9.52 19.57 -11.93
C THR A 142 10.85 20.32 -11.85
N ASP A 143 11.69 19.96 -10.88
CA ASP A 143 13.08 20.42 -10.77
C ASP A 143 13.91 20.10 -12.01
N LEU A 144 13.67 18.94 -12.65
CA LEU A 144 14.34 18.55 -13.91
C LEU A 144 13.93 19.44 -15.08
N ALA A 145 12.64 19.80 -15.18
CA ALA A 145 12.18 20.74 -16.20
C ALA A 145 12.80 22.12 -16.02
N LEU A 146 12.85 22.63 -14.78
CA LEU A 146 13.50 23.91 -14.48
C LEU A 146 14.98 23.88 -14.87
N LYS A 147 15.67 22.80 -14.54
CA LYS A 147 17.07 22.61 -14.94
C LYS A 147 17.25 22.58 -16.46
N ALA A 148 16.35 21.90 -17.20
CA ALA A 148 16.38 21.82 -18.66
C ALA A 148 16.11 23.18 -19.31
N LEU A 149 15.27 24.01 -18.70
CA LEU A 149 14.96 25.39 -19.12
C LEU A 149 16.00 26.43 -18.64
N GLY A 150 16.97 26.02 -17.81
CA GLY A 150 17.98 26.93 -17.23
C GLY A 150 17.39 27.89 -16.19
N VAL A 151 16.31 27.55 -15.50
CA VAL A 151 15.62 28.34 -14.52
C VAL A 151 15.94 27.84 -13.10
N GLU A 152 16.26 28.75 -12.19
CA GLU A 152 16.44 28.40 -10.78
C GLU A 152 15.10 28.03 -10.12
N PRO A 153 15.06 26.99 -9.24
CA PRO A 153 13.82 26.56 -8.56
C PRO A 153 13.42 27.54 -7.44
N LYS A 154 13.06 28.76 -7.81
CA LYS A 154 12.66 29.83 -6.91
C LYS A 154 11.27 30.33 -7.28
N ILE A 155 10.34 30.28 -6.34
CA ILE A 155 8.97 30.78 -6.54
C ILE A 155 9.01 32.25 -6.98
N GLY A 156 8.26 32.55 -8.05
CA GLY A 156 8.24 33.85 -8.71
C GLY A 156 9.29 34.03 -9.81
N ALA A 157 10.13 33.03 -10.07
CA ALA A 157 11.07 33.06 -11.21
C ALA A 157 10.30 33.09 -12.54
N ALA A 158 10.86 33.79 -13.54
CA ALA A 158 10.32 33.76 -14.89
C ALA A 158 10.69 32.43 -15.57
N VAL A 159 9.69 31.76 -16.13
CA VAL A 159 9.84 30.50 -16.87
C VAL A 159 9.45 30.74 -18.32
N PRO A 160 10.41 30.80 -19.27
CA PRO A 160 10.09 30.95 -20.67
C PRO A 160 9.51 29.65 -21.19
N LEU A 161 8.27 29.67 -21.65
CA LEU A 161 7.56 28.56 -22.22
C LEU A 161 7.40 28.77 -23.72
N GLU A 162 7.98 27.87 -24.50
CA GLU A 162 7.89 27.89 -25.97
C GLU A 162 7.44 26.53 -26.47
N PHE A 163 6.45 26.49 -27.34
CA PHE A 163 5.99 25.25 -27.98
C PHE A 163 5.44 25.54 -29.39
N GLU A 164 5.48 24.51 -30.22
CA GLU A 164 4.92 24.59 -31.55
C GLU A 164 3.61 23.79 -31.62
N LEU A 165 2.60 24.40 -32.25
CA LEU A 165 1.30 23.80 -32.45
C LEU A 165 0.74 24.18 -33.81
N ARG A 166 0.43 23.19 -34.66
CA ARG A 166 -0.12 23.37 -36.00
C ARG A 166 0.71 24.35 -36.85
N GLY A 167 2.04 24.22 -36.77
CA GLY A 167 2.98 25.07 -37.52
C GLY A 167 3.09 26.50 -37.00
N LYS A 168 2.52 26.82 -35.84
CA LYS A 168 2.63 28.11 -35.17
C LYS A 168 3.39 27.96 -33.87
N THR A 169 4.41 28.79 -33.65
CA THR A 169 5.17 28.85 -32.43
C THR A 169 4.48 29.81 -31.43
N TYR A 170 4.30 29.35 -30.23
CA TYR A 170 3.74 30.11 -29.10
C TYR A 170 4.83 30.38 -28.07
N HIS A 171 4.87 31.62 -27.57
CA HIS A 171 5.80 32.07 -26.54
C HIS A 171 5.02 32.66 -25.37
N TYR A 172 5.29 32.21 -24.17
CA TYR A 172 4.71 32.73 -22.94
C TYR A 172 5.81 32.94 -21.89
N ASP A 173 5.79 34.09 -21.24
CA ASP A 173 6.59 34.34 -20.06
C ASP A 173 5.77 33.99 -18.81
N MET A 174 5.98 32.81 -18.29
CA MET A 174 5.25 32.29 -17.14
C MET A 174 5.97 32.65 -15.83
N VAL A 175 5.25 32.61 -14.73
CA VAL A 175 5.76 32.82 -13.38
C VAL A 175 5.68 31.48 -12.63
N LEU A 176 6.79 31.02 -12.08
CA LEU A 176 6.83 29.79 -11.29
C LEU A 176 6.03 29.94 -10.00
N SER A 177 4.87 29.26 -9.91
CA SER A 177 4.02 29.22 -8.72
C SER A 177 4.36 28.07 -7.78
N GLY A 178 4.86 26.96 -8.33
CA GLY A 178 5.23 25.77 -7.57
C GLY A 178 6.15 24.84 -8.33
N TRP A 179 6.83 23.97 -7.58
CA TRP A 179 7.66 22.92 -8.18
C TRP A 179 7.76 21.70 -7.24
N TRP A 180 8.15 20.55 -7.82
CA TRP A 180 8.36 19.29 -7.09
C TRP A 180 9.53 18.52 -7.70
N GLU A 181 10.09 17.60 -6.92
CA GLU A 181 11.13 16.68 -7.40
C GLU A 181 10.51 15.64 -8.35
N ALA A 182 11.10 15.46 -9.52
CA ALA A 182 10.60 14.50 -10.50
C ALA A 182 10.65 13.07 -9.97
N SER A 183 9.58 12.32 -10.14
CA SER A 183 9.50 10.93 -9.71
C SER A 183 10.27 9.96 -10.63
N ASN A 184 10.55 10.37 -11.87
CA ASN A 184 11.37 9.65 -12.82
C ASN A 184 12.04 10.63 -13.81
N ASP A 185 13.08 10.17 -14.51
CA ASP A 185 13.87 10.99 -15.43
C ASP A 185 13.33 11.01 -16.88
N SER A 186 12.23 10.30 -17.15
CA SER A 186 11.82 10.04 -18.53
C SER A 186 11.02 11.18 -19.16
N VAL A 187 10.05 11.74 -18.40
CA VAL A 187 9.20 12.83 -18.89
C VAL A 187 8.99 13.83 -17.76
N SER A 188 9.24 15.10 -18.08
CA SER A 188 8.89 16.20 -17.18
C SER A 188 7.55 16.81 -17.59
N VAL A 189 6.84 17.35 -16.63
CA VAL A 189 5.51 17.94 -16.80
C VAL A 189 5.55 19.39 -16.37
N ALA A 190 4.93 20.27 -17.16
CA ALA A 190 4.70 21.66 -16.86
C ALA A 190 3.19 21.94 -16.87
N THR A 191 2.62 22.12 -15.69
CA THR A 191 1.18 22.29 -15.50
C THR A 191 0.83 23.78 -15.46
N VAL A 192 -0.13 24.18 -16.28
CA VAL A 192 -0.71 25.54 -16.29
C VAL A 192 -2.05 25.57 -15.54
N SER A 193 -2.54 26.75 -15.24
CA SER A 193 -3.82 26.95 -14.55
C SER A 193 -5.03 26.71 -15.45
N GLU A 194 -6.19 26.47 -14.84
CA GLU A 194 -7.48 26.48 -15.54
C GLU A 194 -7.77 27.84 -16.19
N GLN A 195 -7.31 28.94 -15.57
CA GLN A 195 -7.46 30.28 -16.13
C GLN A 195 -6.67 30.42 -17.43
N PHE A 196 -5.47 29.85 -17.54
CA PHE A 196 -4.69 29.86 -18.78
C PHE A 196 -5.47 29.24 -19.94
N ILE A 197 -6.07 28.05 -19.75
CA ILE A 197 -6.83 27.40 -20.83
C ILE A 197 -8.10 28.15 -21.20
N LYS A 198 -8.75 28.85 -20.26
CA LYS A 198 -9.92 29.72 -20.53
C LYS A 198 -9.56 30.93 -21.37
N GLU A 199 -8.38 31.53 -21.14
CA GLU A 199 -7.90 32.69 -21.85
C GLU A 199 -7.27 32.33 -23.21
N ASN A 200 -6.84 31.09 -23.39
CA ASN A 200 -6.16 30.61 -24.60
C ASN A 200 -6.89 29.39 -25.21
N PRO A 201 -8.14 29.50 -25.64
CA PRO A 201 -8.92 28.37 -26.15
C PRO A 201 -8.32 27.73 -27.39
N ASP A 202 -7.55 28.49 -28.20
CA ASP A 202 -6.91 27.99 -29.43
C ASP A 202 -5.85 26.91 -29.17
N VAL A 203 -5.16 26.98 -28.01
CA VAL A 203 -4.10 26.01 -27.68
C VAL A 203 -4.63 24.72 -27.08
N VAL A 204 -5.92 24.65 -26.76
CA VAL A 204 -6.59 23.47 -26.20
C VAL A 204 -7.74 22.93 -27.08
N GLN A 205 -7.80 23.38 -28.33
CA GLN A 205 -8.78 22.88 -29.28
C GLN A 205 -8.44 21.42 -29.66
N ASN A 206 -9.33 20.50 -29.35
CA ASN A 206 -9.16 19.09 -29.76
C ASN A 206 -9.51 18.93 -31.24
N THR A 207 -8.51 18.69 -32.06
CA THR A 207 -8.63 18.42 -33.50
C THR A 207 -8.06 17.05 -33.86
N TYR A 208 -7.83 16.19 -32.88
CA TYR A 208 -7.12 14.91 -33.04
C TYR A 208 -7.72 14.02 -34.15
N ALA A 209 -9.02 13.97 -34.28
CA ALA A 209 -9.70 13.22 -35.35
C ALA A 209 -9.37 13.73 -36.78
N VAL A 210 -8.83 14.94 -36.94
CA VAL A 210 -8.55 15.57 -38.24
C VAL A 210 -7.06 15.59 -38.54
N ASP A 211 -6.23 16.01 -37.58
CA ASP A 211 -4.79 16.28 -37.81
C ASP A 211 -3.86 15.41 -36.94
N HIS A 212 -4.43 14.57 -36.06
CA HIS A 212 -3.71 13.74 -35.07
C HIS A 212 -2.80 14.54 -34.13
N GLU A 213 -3.07 15.83 -33.96
CA GLU A 213 -2.38 16.67 -33.00
C GLU A 213 -2.87 16.37 -31.57
N MET A 214 -1.93 16.24 -30.66
CA MET A 214 -2.22 15.90 -29.25
C MET A 214 -2.83 17.06 -28.44
N SER A 215 -2.81 18.27 -29.01
CA SER A 215 -3.35 19.44 -28.34
C SER A 215 -4.86 19.35 -28.14
N GLY A 216 -5.30 19.64 -26.92
CA GLY A 216 -6.71 19.63 -26.56
C GLY A 216 -7.31 18.27 -26.26
N VAL A 217 -6.55 17.17 -26.47
CA VAL A 217 -7.06 15.85 -26.05
C VAL A 217 -7.07 15.71 -24.54
N THR A 218 -8.09 15.04 -24.03
CA THR A 218 -8.24 14.80 -22.60
C THR A 218 -7.74 13.40 -22.25
N PHE A 219 -6.95 13.35 -21.18
CA PHE A 219 -6.53 12.15 -20.51
C PHE A 219 -7.11 12.12 -19.10
N SER A 220 -7.39 10.95 -18.60
CA SER A 220 -7.87 10.74 -17.24
C SER A 220 -7.22 9.51 -16.64
N ASP A 221 -6.54 9.69 -15.54
CA ASP A 221 -6.13 8.61 -14.67
C ASP A 221 -7.29 8.28 -13.73
N VAL A 222 -7.71 7.02 -13.67
CA VAL A 222 -8.93 6.61 -12.97
C VAL A 222 -8.65 5.60 -11.85
N VAL A 223 -9.34 5.79 -10.73
CA VAL A 223 -9.44 4.81 -9.65
C VAL A 223 -10.83 4.17 -9.75
N LEU A 224 -10.88 2.84 -9.79
CA LEU A 224 -12.11 2.09 -9.95
C LEU A 224 -12.65 1.59 -8.60
N LYS A 225 -13.97 1.56 -8.44
CA LYS A 225 -14.64 0.97 -7.27
C LYS A 225 -14.36 -0.54 -7.14
N ASN A 226 -14.29 -1.22 -8.28
CA ASN A 226 -13.93 -2.64 -8.35
C ASN A 226 -12.62 -2.81 -9.12
N LYS A 227 -11.61 -3.34 -8.43
CA LYS A 227 -10.25 -3.52 -8.99
C LYS A 227 -10.04 -4.85 -9.72
N ALA A 228 -11.10 -5.64 -9.90
CA ALA A 228 -11.03 -6.87 -10.68
C ALA A 228 -11.27 -6.56 -12.17
N ASN A 229 -10.49 -7.17 -13.07
CA ASN A 229 -10.64 -7.04 -14.52
C ASN A 229 -10.70 -5.58 -15.01
N VAL A 230 -9.76 -4.75 -14.54
CA VAL A 230 -9.71 -3.31 -14.84
C VAL A 230 -9.74 -3.05 -16.34
N GLN A 231 -8.88 -3.74 -17.12
CA GLN A 231 -8.84 -3.56 -18.57
C GLN A 231 -10.19 -3.82 -19.24
N GLN A 232 -10.92 -4.85 -18.79
CA GLN A 232 -12.24 -5.14 -19.33
C GLN A 232 -13.25 -4.03 -19.03
N GLN A 233 -13.27 -3.52 -17.79
CA GLN A 233 -14.17 -2.44 -17.40
C GLN A 233 -13.90 -1.15 -18.21
N LEU A 234 -12.62 -0.82 -18.42
CA LEU A 234 -12.23 0.34 -19.24
C LEU A 234 -12.64 0.16 -20.70
N ASN A 235 -12.42 -1.03 -21.28
CA ASN A 235 -12.82 -1.31 -22.66
C ASN A 235 -14.36 -1.26 -22.83
N GLU A 236 -15.10 -1.86 -21.89
CA GLU A 236 -16.59 -1.82 -21.90
C GLU A 236 -17.10 -0.38 -21.86
N PHE A 237 -16.50 0.47 -21.04
CA PHE A 237 -16.85 1.89 -21.00
C PHE A 237 -16.55 2.55 -22.36
N VAL A 238 -15.34 2.38 -22.92
CA VAL A 238 -14.97 2.98 -24.22
C VAL A 238 -15.94 2.56 -25.31
N TYR A 239 -16.30 1.29 -25.40
CA TYR A 239 -17.30 0.82 -26.37
C TYR A 239 -18.68 1.44 -26.14
N SER A 240 -19.08 1.63 -24.87
CA SER A 240 -20.37 2.21 -24.51
C SER A 240 -20.55 3.65 -24.98
N ILE A 241 -19.43 4.40 -25.09
CA ILE A 241 -19.41 5.78 -25.56
C ILE A 241 -19.05 5.89 -27.06
N GLY A 242 -19.06 4.77 -27.80
CA GLY A 242 -18.79 4.72 -29.24
C GLY A 242 -17.31 4.82 -29.62
N GLY A 243 -16.40 4.66 -28.67
CA GLY A 243 -14.96 4.62 -28.91
C GLY A 243 -14.45 3.24 -29.33
N ASN A 244 -13.23 3.21 -29.81
CA ASN A 244 -12.50 1.98 -30.16
C ASN A 244 -11.17 1.93 -29.41
N PRO A 245 -10.99 1.03 -28.42
CA PRO A 245 -9.74 0.95 -27.66
C PRO A 245 -8.66 0.10 -28.33
N GLU A 246 -8.98 -0.62 -29.41
CA GLU A 246 -8.08 -1.62 -30.01
C GLU A 246 -7.33 -1.10 -31.24
N ASP A 247 -7.90 -0.13 -31.96
CA ASP A 247 -7.33 0.40 -33.21
C ASP A 247 -6.91 1.85 -33.04
N MET A 248 -5.61 2.07 -32.82
CA MET A 248 -5.00 3.40 -32.68
C MET A 248 -5.14 4.26 -33.96
N GLY A 249 -5.42 3.65 -35.11
CA GLY A 249 -5.61 4.37 -36.40
C GLY A 249 -7.08 4.76 -36.63
N ALA A 250 -8.00 4.37 -35.77
CA ALA A 250 -9.41 4.71 -35.94
C ALA A 250 -9.69 6.16 -35.49
N ASP A 251 -10.56 6.85 -36.22
CA ASP A 251 -10.98 8.23 -35.91
C ASP A 251 -11.63 8.36 -34.53
N ASN A 252 -12.20 7.26 -34.01
CA ASN A 252 -12.82 7.17 -32.70
C ASN A 252 -11.95 6.43 -31.66
N PHE A 253 -10.63 6.39 -31.89
CA PHE A 253 -9.71 5.76 -30.95
C PHE A 253 -9.77 6.44 -29.58
N ILE A 254 -9.93 5.63 -28.53
CA ILE A 254 -9.80 6.05 -27.12
C ILE A 254 -8.86 5.05 -26.45
N LEU A 255 -7.73 5.53 -25.98
CA LEU A 255 -6.79 4.71 -25.22
C LEU A 255 -7.48 4.20 -23.94
N ALA A 256 -7.45 2.90 -23.73
CA ALA A 256 -7.83 2.28 -22.48
C ALA A 256 -6.69 1.37 -22.00
N SER A 257 -6.00 1.77 -20.97
CA SER A 257 -4.84 1.04 -20.46
C SER A 257 -4.98 0.81 -18.97
N GLU A 258 -5.00 -0.46 -18.54
CA GLU A 258 -4.90 -0.79 -17.11
C GLU A 258 -3.48 -0.56 -16.59
N ASN A 259 -3.40 -0.28 -15.31
CA ASN A 259 -2.13 -0.21 -14.61
C ASN A 259 -1.70 -1.63 -14.17
N GLN A 260 -1.08 -2.41 -15.08
CA GLN A 260 -0.64 -3.79 -14.80
C GLN A 260 0.33 -3.89 -13.61
N MET A 261 1.03 -2.82 -13.25
CA MET A 261 1.93 -2.83 -12.09
C MET A 261 1.18 -2.86 -10.75
N SER A 262 -0.09 -2.46 -10.70
CA SER A 262 -0.92 -2.68 -9.52
C SER A 262 -1.19 -4.16 -9.25
N GLN A 263 -1.07 -5.02 -10.26
CA GLN A 263 -1.27 -6.47 -10.19
C GLN A 263 0.01 -7.27 -9.92
N GLY A 264 1.18 -6.63 -9.90
CA GLY A 264 2.47 -7.34 -9.76
C GLY A 264 2.59 -8.21 -8.50
N LEU A 265 1.84 -7.90 -7.44
CA LEU A 265 1.75 -8.71 -6.22
C LEU A 265 0.66 -9.79 -6.29
N THR A 266 -0.19 -9.79 -7.32
CA THR A 266 -1.28 -10.76 -7.51
C THR A 266 -0.94 -11.84 -8.53
N SER A 267 0.26 -11.83 -9.13
CA SER A 267 0.70 -12.91 -9.99
C SER A 267 0.73 -14.24 -9.22
N SER A 268 0.36 -15.33 -9.87
CA SER A 268 0.34 -16.67 -9.26
C SER A 268 1.68 -17.05 -8.64
N GLU A 269 2.79 -16.62 -9.22
CA GLU A 269 4.15 -16.85 -8.71
C GLU A 269 4.42 -16.09 -7.42
N SER A 270 4.03 -14.82 -7.35
CA SER A 270 4.17 -13.99 -6.15
C SER A 270 3.34 -14.52 -5.00
N ILE A 271 2.12 -15.01 -5.26
CA ILE A 271 1.25 -15.63 -4.26
C ILE A 271 1.87 -16.92 -3.75
N VAL A 272 2.40 -17.79 -4.62
CA VAL A 272 3.07 -19.04 -4.21
C VAL A 272 4.30 -18.72 -3.35
N PHE A 273 5.11 -17.75 -3.74
CA PHE A 273 6.27 -17.32 -2.95
C PHE A 273 5.86 -16.81 -1.56
N ALA A 274 4.83 -15.97 -1.49
CA ALA A 274 4.30 -15.46 -0.22
C ALA A 274 3.77 -16.59 0.68
N VAL A 275 3.04 -17.56 0.13
CA VAL A 275 2.51 -18.71 0.86
C VAL A 275 3.63 -19.58 1.41
N VAL A 276 4.65 -19.89 0.59
CA VAL A 276 5.82 -20.67 1.03
C VAL A 276 6.58 -19.95 2.14
N PHE A 277 6.76 -18.63 2.01
CA PHE A 277 7.43 -17.81 3.00
C PHE A 277 6.66 -17.78 4.34
N ILE A 278 5.34 -17.60 4.28
CA ILE A 278 4.46 -17.64 5.45
C ILE A 278 4.54 -19.02 6.13
N LEU A 279 4.47 -20.11 5.36
CA LEU A 279 4.57 -21.46 5.89
C LEU A 279 5.91 -21.70 6.61
N MET A 280 7.02 -21.25 6.03
CA MET A 280 8.34 -21.35 6.65
C MET A 280 8.37 -20.62 8.01
N PHE A 281 7.81 -19.41 8.10
CA PHE A 281 7.75 -18.67 9.36
C PHE A 281 6.84 -19.30 10.40
N VAL A 282 5.70 -19.88 9.98
CA VAL A 282 4.81 -20.64 10.87
C VAL A 282 5.55 -21.82 11.49
N VAL A 283 6.31 -22.58 10.67
CA VAL A 283 7.11 -23.71 11.15
C VAL A 283 8.20 -23.24 12.11
N CYS A 284 8.93 -22.18 11.78
CA CYS A 284 9.97 -21.61 12.66
C CYS A 284 9.39 -21.14 13.99
N GLY A 285 8.26 -20.42 13.96
CA GLY A 285 7.56 -19.97 15.16
C GLY A 285 7.06 -21.14 16.01
N TYR A 286 6.48 -22.17 15.38
CA TYR A 286 6.06 -23.39 16.06
C TYR A 286 7.23 -24.08 16.76
N LEU A 287 8.35 -24.30 16.07
CA LEU A 287 9.54 -24.94 16.63
C LEU A 287 10.11 -24.13 17.81
N LEU A 288 10.09 -22.80 17.72
CA LEU A 288 10.58 -21.92 18.79
C LEU A 288 9.73 -22.06 20.06
N ILE A 289 8.42 -22.04 19.90
CA ILE A 289 7.46 -22.25 21.01
C ILE A 289 7.60 -23.66 21.56
N TYR A 290 7.62 -24.67 20.69
CA TYR A 290 7.78 -26.06 21.07
C TYR A 290 9.02 -26.26 21.98
N ASN A 291 10.18 -25.78 21.56
CA ASN A 291 11.41 -25.90 22.34
C ASN A 291 11.36 -25.20 23.71
N ILE A 292 10.78 -24.00 23.80
CA ILE A 292 10.68 -23.25 25.06
C ILE A 292 9.71 -23.95 26.03
N PHE A 293 8.62 -24.46 25.49
CA PHE A 293 7.61 -25.10 26.31
C PHE A 293 7.92 -26.54 26.67
N ASP A 294 8.64 -27.30 25.85
CA ASP A 294 9.07 -28.66 26.17
C ASP A 294 9.91 -28.67 27.47
N ILE A 295 10.80 -27.72 27.63
CA ILE A 295 11.56 -27.51 28.87
C ILE A 295 10.64 -27.21 30.06
N SER A 296 9.56 -26.42 29.85
CA SER A 296 8.61 -26.05 30.92
C SER A 296 7.70 -27.19 31.32
N VAL A 297 7.26 -28.02 30.36
CA VAL A 297 6.36 -29.17 30.59
C VAL A 297 7.02 -30.25 31.41
N MET A 298 8.30 -30.55 31.22
CA MET A 298 9.00 -31.55 32.01
C MET A 298 8.97 -31.25 33.52
N GLN A 299 8.97 -29.97 33.91
CA GLN A 299 8.80 -29.56 35.32
C GLN A 299 7.35 -29.71 35.78
N ASP A 300 6.38 -29.49 34.91
CA ASP A 300 4.96 -29.54 35.22
C ASP A 300 4.40 -30.97 35.33
N VAL A 301 4.91 -31.92 34.53
CA VAL A 301 4.50 -33.32 34.58
C VAL A 301 4.63 -33.89 36.00
N ARG A 302 5.70 -33.56 36.71
CA ARG A 302 5.89 -34.00 38.11
C ARG A 302 4.83 -33.44 39.06
N GLN A 303 4.44 -32.18 38.85
CA GLN A 303 3.42 -31.53 39.70
C GLN A 303 2.00 -32.00 39.37
N TYR A 304 1.70 -32.21 38.08
CA TYR A 304 0.40 -32.75 37.65
C TYR A 304 0.25 -34.22 38.03
N GLY A 305 1.35 -34.99 38.04
CA GLY A 305 1.39 -36.33 38.59
C GLY A 305 0.95 -36.36 40.07
N LEU A 306 1.47 -35.45 40.90
CA LEU A 306 1.05 -35.32 42.32
C LEU A 306 -0.41 -34.92 42.46
N LEU A 307 -0.97 -34.06 41.58
CA LEU A 307 -2.40 -33.73 41.59
C LEU A 307 -3.26 -34.93 41.18
N ARG A 308 -2.80 -35.79 40.28
CA ARG A 308 -3.49 -37.05 39.94
C ARG A 308 -3.54 -38.04 41.10
N THR A 309 -2.49 -38.11 41.92
CA THR A 309 -2.49 -39.02 43.07
C THR A 309 -3.51 -38.62 44.15
N ILE A 310 -3.90 -37.33 44.23
CA ILE A 310 -4.94 -36.83 45.11
C ILE A 310 -6.32 -36.77 44.45
N GLY A 311 -6.50 -37.38 43.26
CA GLY A 311 -7.80 -37.62 42.63
C GLY A 311 -8.29 -36.53 41.67
N THR A 312 -7.43 -35.60 41.17
CA THR A 312 -7.83 -34.65 40.14
C THR A 312 -8.00 -35.31 38.77
N SER A 313 -9.09 -34.99 38.06
CA SER A 313 -9.36 -35.52 36.74
C SER A 313 -8.53 -34.79 35.65
N THR A 314 -8.26 -35.44 34.52
CA THR A 314 -7.56 -34.85 33.36
C THR A 314 -8.25 -33.58 32.88
N ARG A 315 -9.59 -33.53 32.85
CA ARG A 315 -10.38 -32.33 32.50
C ARG A 315 -10.12 -31.14 33.43
N GLN A 316 -9.94 -31.40 34.71
CA GLN A 316 -9.64 -30.34 35.69
C GLN A 316 -8.21 -29.82 35.53
N ILE A 317 -7.25 -30.68 35.28
CA ILE A 317 -5.86 -30.27 34.98
C ILE A 317 -5.81 -29.43 33.70
N LYS A 318 -6.47 -29.89 32.64
CA LYS A 318 -6.60 -29.13 31.38
C LYS A 318 -7.24 -27.75 31.59
N GLY A 319 -8.26 -27.68 32.43
CA GLY A 319 -8.89 -26.42 32.81
C GLY A 319 -7.97 -25.44 33.58
N ILE A 320 -7.03 -25.97 34.39
CA ILE A 320 -6.03 -25.16 35.11
C ILE A 320 -5.00 -24.59 34.08
N VAL A 321 -4.47 -25.44 33.21
CA VAL A 321 -3.49 -25.06 32.21
C VAL A 321 -4.05 -24.01 31.25
N ASN A 322 -5.24 -24.25 30.70
CA ASN A 322 -5.86 -23.31 29.75
C ASN A 322 -6.09 -21.91 30.36
N ARG A 323 -6.53 -21.84 31.62
CA ARG A 323 -6.72 -20.55 32.29
C ARG A 323 -5.43 -19.79 32.52
N GLN A 324 -4.35 -20.50 32.86
CA GLN A 324 -3.03 -19.91 33.03
C GLN A 324 -2.52 -19.38 31.67
N ALA A 325 -2.67 -20.18 30.61
CA ALA A 325 -2.31 -19.78 29.26
C ALA A 325 -3.07 -18.53 28.80
N VAL A 326 -4.38 -18.48 29.03
CA VAL A 326 -5.20 -17.29 28.69
C VAL A 326 -4.71 -16.04 29.43
N TRP A 327 -4.40 -16.12 30.72
CA TRP A 327 -3.92 -14.95 31.47
C TRP A 327 -2.55 -14.49 30.99
N LEU A 328 -1.65 -15.42 30.68
CA LEU A 328 -0.33 -15.09 30.14
C LEU A 328 -0.44 -14.49 28.74
N THR A 329 -1.32 -15.03 27.90
CA THR A 329 -1.58 -14.49 26.54
C THR A 329 -2.19 -13.10 26.59
N LEU A 330 -3.16 -12.84 27.47
CA LEU A 330 -3.75 -11.51 27.62
C LEU A 330 -2.73 -10.42 28.01
N ILE A 331 -1.66 -10.79 28.70
CA ILE A 331 -0.59 -9.86 29.08
C ILE A 331 0.51 -9.84 28.00
N GLY A 332 0.95 -11.00 27.53
CA GLY A 332 2.10 -11.15 26.64
C GLY A 332 1.82 -10.72 25.22
N LEU A 333 0.61 -11.02 24.72
CA LEU A 333 0.22 -10.71 23.34
C LEU A 333 0.28 -9.19 23.02
N PRO A 334 -0.37 -8.29 23.79
CA PRO A 334 -0.29 -6.87 23.50
C PRO A 334 1.15 -6.31 23.53
N ILE A 335 1.95 -6.76 24.49
CA ILE A 335 3.36 -6.33 24.61
C ILE A 335 4.15 -6.77 23.38
N GLY A 336 4.00 -8.03 22.98
CA GLY A 336 4.67 -8.58 21.80
C GLY A 336 4.24 -7.90 20.49
N LEU A 337 2.93 -7.64 20.31
CA LEU A 337 2.39 -6.94 19.14
C LEU A 337 2.97 -5.53 19.00
N ILE A 338 2.97 -4.74 20.08
CA ILE A 338 3.51 -3.38 20.05
C ILE A 338 5.01 -3.39 19.78
N ALA A 339 5.77 -4.18 20.52
CA ALA A 339 7.21 -4.26 20.33
C ALA A 339 7.59 -4.76 18.94
N GLY A 340 6.87 -5.75 18.40
CA GLY A 340 7.08 -6.31 17.08
C GLY A 340 6.77 -5.32 15.95
N PHE A 341 5.71 -4.52 16.11
CA PHE A 341 5.37 -3.46 15.15
C PHE A 341 6.50 -2.43 15.04
N PHE A 342 7.00 -1.94 16.17
CA PHE A 342 8.13 -1.00 16.19
C PHE A 342 9.42 -1.61 15.62
N ALA A 343 9.69 -2.89 15.90
CA ALA A 343 10.85 -3.58 15.33
C ALA A 343 10.73 -3.70 13.81
N GLY A 344 9.56 -4.05 13.27
CA GLY A 344 9.32 -4.08 11.82
C GLY A 344 9.53 -2.71 11.16
N TRP A 345 9.12 -1.64 11.83
CA TRP A 345 9.35 -0.28 11.35
C TRP A 345 10.83 0.10 11.32
N VAL A 346 11.58 -0.19 12.38
CA VAL A 346 13.03 0.09 12.46
C VAL A 346 13.84 -0.74 11.48
N LEU A 347 13.42 -1.98 11.21
CA LEU A 347 14.11 -2.87 10.28
C LEU A 347 13.85 -2.53 8.80
N LEU A 348 12.77 -1.84 8.48
CA LEU A 348 12.38 -1.53 7.11
C LEU A 348 13.48 -0.85 6.29
N PRO A 349 14.09 0.28 6.74
CA PRO A 349 15.14 0.95 5.95
C PRO A 349 16.38 0.07 5.76
N ILE A 350 16.73 -0.76 6.74
CA ILE A 350 17.88 -1.67 6.66
C ILE A 350 17.62 -2.74 5.57
N VAL A 351 16.43 -3.30 5.53
CA VAL A 351 16.07 -4.34 4.56
C VAL A 351 15.96 -3.77 3.15
N THR A 352 15.38 -2.59 2.99
CA THR A 352 15.29 -1.91 1.68
C THR A 352 16.67 -1.56 1.12
N GLU A 353 17.61 -1.18 1.95
CA GLU A 353 19.01 -0.91 1.56
C GLU A 353 19.74 -2.21 1.12
N ILE A 354 19.57 -3.32 1.86
CA ILE A 354 20.21 -4.60 1.54
C ILE A 354 19.71 -5.19 0.21
N ILE A 355 18.43 -5.00 -0.10
CA ILE A 355 17.83 -5.54 -1.34
C ILE A 355 18.20 -4.69 -2.58
N ASN A 356 18.98 -3.60 -2.41
CA ASN A 356 19.34 -2.68 -3.51
C ASN A 356 18.09 -2.29 -4.34
N LEU A 357 17.00 -1.98 -3.66
CA LEU A 357 15.91 -1.31 -4.31
C LEU A 357 16.45 0.07 -4.72
N GLU A 358 17.02 0.16 -5.93
CA GLU A 358 17.57 1.38 -6.56
C GLU A 358 16.57 2.55 -6.58
N TYR A 359 15.38 2.31 -6.11
CA TYR A 359 14.24 3.22 -6.00
C TYR A 359 14.02 3.76 -4.59
N SER A 360 15.07 3.84 -3.76
CA SER A 360 15.02 4.35 -2.39
C SER A 360 14.78 5.87 -2.28
N MET A 361 14.48 6.55 -3.38
CA MET A 361 13.98 7.95 -3.34
C MET A 361 12.55 8.04 -2.78
N VAL A 362 11.86 6.92 -2.65
CA VAL A 362 10.53 6.88 -2.07
C VAL A 362 10.65 6.74 -0.57
N GLY A 363 10.17 7.75 0.14
CA GLY A 363 10.06 7.70 1.59
C GLY A 363 9.39 6.39 2.04
N THR A 364 9.99 5.72 3.02
CA THR A 364 9.48 4.46 3.56
C THR A 364 8.05 4.64 4.04
N SER A 365 7.07 4.13 3.30
CA SER A 365 5.68 4.17 3.72
C SER A 365 5.44 3.12 4.80
N VAL A 366 5.11 3.58 6.01
CA VAL A 366 4.77 2.68 7.11
C VAL A 366 3.30 2.31 7.01
N SER A 367 3.04 1.05 6.68
CA SER A 367 1.67 0.52 6.70
C SER A 367 1.19 0.34 8.14
N THR A 368 0.11 1.03 8.49
CA THR A 368 -0.60 0.87 9.77
C THR A 368 -1.82 -0.04 9.67
N SER A 369 -1.84 -0.92 8.66
CA SER A 369 -2.97 -1.82 8.42
C SER A 369 -3.30 -2.65 9.67
N PRO A 370 -4.55 -2.64 10.17
CA PRO A 370 -4.96 -3.45 11.30
C PRO A 370 -4.82 -4.96 11.04
N LEU A 371 -4.73 -5.39 9.78
CA LEU A 371 -4.51 -6.79 9.40
C LEU A 371 -3.19 -7.34 9.95
N ILE A 372 -2.15 -6.51 10.08
CA ILE A 372 -0.85 -6.89 10.67
C ILE A 372 -1.07 -7.45 12.07
N PHE A 373 -1.82 -6.73 12.89
CA PHE A 373 -2.09 -7.11 14.28
C PHE A 373 -3.03 -8.32 14.37
N VAL A 374 -4.04 -8.39 13.51
CA VAL A 374 -4.99 -9.51 13.48
C VAL A 374 -4.30 -10.81 13.10
N ILE A 375 -3.50 -10.81 12.05
CA ILE A 375 -2.76 -11.98 11.59
C ILE A 375 -1.77 -12.44 12.66
N ALA A 376 -0.94 -11.54 13.19
CA ALA A 376 0.03 -11.87 14.23
C ALA A 376 -0.64 -12.39 15.52
N ALA A 377 -1.76 -11.80 15.93
CA ALA A 377 -2.52 -12.25 17.09
C ALA A 377 -3.12 -13.65 16.88
N LEU A 378 -3.72 -13.92 15.71
CA LEU A 378 -4.28 -15.22 15.38
C LEU A 378 -3.20 -16.31 15.41
N PHE A 379 -2.04 -16.09 14.80
CA PHE A 379 -0.94 -17.05 14.83
C PHE A 379 -0.42 -17.28 16.24
N THR A 380 -0.22 -16.22 17.02
CA THR A 380 0.24 -16.35 18.41
C THR A 380 -0.76 -17.14 19.26
N ILE A 381 -2.05 -16.85 19.15
CA ILE A 381 -3.11 -17.56 19.88
C ILE A 381 -3.19 -19.03 19.44
N LEU A 382 -3.16 -19.28 18.14
CA LEU A 382 -3.19 -20.64 17.58
C LEU A 382 -2.03 -21.48 18.13
N THR A 383 -0.83 -20.92 18.14
CA THR A 383 0.37 -21.58 18.65
C THR A 383 0.28 -21.83 20.15
N CYS A 384 -0.26 -20.87 20.92
CA CYS A 384 -0.51 -21.08 22.37
C CYS A 384 -1.55 -22.17 22.64
N LEU A 385 -2.61 -22.26 21.79
CA LEU A 385 -3.65 -23.28 21.94
C LEU A 385 -3.16 -24.69 21.57
N LEU A 386 -2.37 -24.83 20.51
CA LEU A 386 -1.75 -26.10 20.15
C LEU A 386 -0.91 -26.64 21.30
N TYR A 387 -0.10 -25.79 21.92
CA TYR A 387 0.69 -26.16 23.08
C TYR A 387 -0.16 -26.64 24.26
N THR A 388 -1.25 -25.94 24.60
CA THR A 388 -2.11 -26.34 25.74
C THR A 388 -2.83 -27.67 25.47
N SER A 389 -2.98 -28.07 24.21
CA SER A 389 -3.54 -29.37 23.80
C SER A 389 -2.58 -30.50 24.07
N ASP A 390 -1.28 -30.32 23.80
CA ASP A 390 -0.26 -31.38 23.94
C ASP A 390 0.24 -31.53 25.38
N ALA A 391 0.18 -30.47 26.20
CA ALA A 391 0.61 -30.49 27.61
C ALA A 391 -0.40 -31.16 28.57
N ALA A 392 -1.55 -31.61 28.09
CA ALA A 392 -2.65 -32.18 28.91
C ALA A 392 -3.06 -33.59 28.50
#